data_ce90f5ef5a5f7d18f18cd4f7b604337d
#
_entry.id   ce90f5ef5a5f7d18f18cd4f7b604337d
#
_cell.length_a   1.000
_cell.length_b   1.000
_cell.length_c   1.000
_cell.angle_alpha   90.00
_cell.angle_beta   90.00
_cell.angle_gamma   90.00
#
_symmetry.space_group_name_H-M   'P 1'
#
loop_
_entity.id
_entity.type
_entity.pdbx_description
1 polymer ?
#
loop_
_entity_poly.entity_id
_entity_poly.type
_entity_poly.pdbx_seq_one_letter_code
_entity_poly.pdbx_strand_id
1 'polypeptide(L)'
;MYNKAIETKSSRPGNDYLLDALQLDCIEQSAALRATLKENGFRVIHDDFLTFTPRAHYKAIIMNPPFSEGARHLLHALHIMERGGEVRCILNAETIRNPCTNERKELAALLAKYNARITYKQGAFTHAARKTAVEVALVFVTIPPAPPVSRIRLELNAETTQRYQAAPELAALVNNDPLTAAVERYNAAADGLARLYEEYDGISSLFTLPKKQGYSSAPAPCVSLTKSYNNALCDLRAIYWEQLFDLPQIRDAMTQTMQNDYHKRLNDLRHYDFTPYNILTVREEISRNIVSNIESEIIRLFDDWTSTHYADYSKNIHYYNGWCTNSAYKVNKRVIFRCNAYSVYSDDFCPTFTEDEIANIEKTLHFLDTNGTAYNGDDLRATLKAAEASGQTTKIKLHYFTATFYKKGTCHIEFTNADVLKSFNIFASQKKGWLPPSYGKKTYHDMSTADRAVVDSFDGETSYNDTMARHLVPTTATLMQLAAHNPACQPSQDSGRDHRPGK
;
A
#
# COMPACT_ATOMS: atom_id res chain seq x y z
N MET A 1 14.68 -23.71 -12.44
CA MET A 1 14.77 -23.91 -10.97
C MET A 1 13.44 -23.67 -10.28
N TYR A 2 12.68 -22.64 -10.64
CA TYR A 2 11.37 -22.34 -10.06
C TYR A 2 10.36 -23.47 -10.28
N ASN A 3 10.24 -23.99 -11.50
CA ASN A 3 9.34 -25.12 -11.79
C ASN A 3 9.67 -26.38 -10.98
N LYS A 4 10.95 -26.57 -10.62
CA LYS A 4 11.36 -27.72 -9.81
C LYS A 4 11.03 -27.55 -8.31
N ALA A 5 10.93 -26.30 -7.83
CA ALA A 5 10.44 -26.01 -6.47
C ALA A 5 8.92 -26.16 -6.37
N ILE A 6 8.18 -25.86 -7.46
CA ILE A 6 6.72 -26.08 -7.54
C ILE A 6 6.41 -27.58 -7.74
N GLU A 7 7.18 -28.30 -8.56
CA GLU A 7 7.00 -29.75 -8.75
C GLU A 7 7.28 -30.55 -7.47
N THR A 8 8.18 -30.07 -6.59
CA THR A 8 8.36 -30.66 -5.26
C THR A 8 7.22 -30.36 -4.30
N LYS A 9 6.41 -29.32 -4.55
CA LYS A 9 5.19 -29.04 -3.80
C LYS A 9 4.12 -30.12 -4.00
N SER A 10 4.06 -30.75 -5.18
CA SER A 10 3.01 -31.73 -5.54
C SER A 10 3.30 -33.17 -5.10
N SER A 11 4.49 -33.50 -4.58
CA SER A 11 4.91 -34.89 -4.39
C SER A 11 5.16 -35.32 -2.94
N ARG A 12 4.99 -34.49 -1.91
CA ARG A 12 5.07 -34.92 -0.49
C ARG A 12 4.14 -34.10 0.40
N PRO A 13 3.06 -34.69 0.93
CA PRO A 13 2.26 -34.06 1.99
C PRO A 13 3.13 -33.97 3.25
N GLY A 14 3.47 -32.77 3.69
CA GLY A 14 4.25 -32.51 4.90
C GLY A 14 5.35 -31.44 4.79
N ASN A 15 5.70 -30.99 3.56
CA ASN A 15 6.77 -30.01 3.35
C ASN A 15 6.25 -28.58 3.01
N ASP A 16 4.95 -28.35 3.07
CA ASP A 16 4.34 -27.05 2.72
C ASP A 16 4.80 -25.94 3.67
N TYR A 17 5.08 -26.24 4.93
CA TYR A 17 5.59 -25.28 5.91
C TYR A 17 6.97 -24.69 5.58
N LEU A 18 7.81 -25.40 4.82
CA LEU A 18 9.15 -24.93 4.46
C LEU A 18 9.12 -23.94 3.30
N LEU A 19 8.16 -24.05 2.37
CA LEU A 19 8.04 -23.16 1.23
C LEU A 19 7.31 -21.87 1.58
N ASP A 20 6.34 -21.94 2.48
CA ASP A 20 5.67 -20.74 3.04
C ASP A 20 6.60 -19.92 3.94
N ALA A 21 7.68 -20.54 4.45
CA ALA A 21 8.73 -19.86 5.20
C ALA A 21 9.83 -19.22 4.31
N LEU A 22 9.88 -19.53 3.01
CA LEU A 22 10.83 -18.93 2.07
C LEU A 22 10.32 -17.57 1.61
N GLN A 23 10.84 -16.52 2.23
CA GLN A 23 10.62 -15.14 1.75
C GLN A 23 11.52 -14.92 0.53
N LEU A 24 10.89 -14.73 -0.65
CA LEU A 24 11.58 -14.49 -1.90
C LEU A 24 11.31 -13.06 -2.37
N ASP A 25 12.38 -12.29 -2.49
CA ASP A 25 12.36 -10.94 -3.08
C ASP A 25 12.88 -10.98 -4.50
N CYS A 26 12.19 -10.30 -5.41
CA CYS A 26 12.56 -10.20 -6.82
C CYS A 26 12.97 -8.77 -7.16
N ILE A 27 13.95 -8.65 -8.05
CA ILE A 27 14.33 -7.38 -8.67
C ILE A 27 14.28 -7.60 -10.18
N GLU A 28 13.57 -6.74 -10.91
CA GLU A 28 13.37 -6.88 -12.35
C GLU A 28 13.22 -5.50 -13.01
N GLN A 29 14.05 -5.20 -14.01
CA GLN A 29 14.07 -3.90 -14.68
C GLN A 29 12.89 -3.70 -15.63
N SER A 30 12.45 -4.75 -16.32
CA SER A 30 11.35 -4.67 -17.27
C SER A 30 10.01 -4.48 -16.56
N ALA A 31 9.30 -3.39 -16.86
CA ALA A 31 7.97 -3.12 -16.31
C ALA A 31 6.97 -4.25 -16.61
N ALA A 32 7.02 -4.82 -17.82
CA ALA A 32 6.14 -5.93 -18.20
C ALA A 32 6.42 -7.20 -17.39
N LEU A 33 7.69 -7.55 -17.19
CA LEU A 33 8.06 -8.71 -16.39
C LEU A 33 7.79 -8.48 -14.90
N ARG A 34 7.93 -7.24 -14.39
CA ARG A 34 7.50 -6.90 -13.02
C ARG A 34 6.01 -7.15 -12.82
N ALA A 35 5.16 -6.74 -13.78
CA ALA A 35 3.74 -7.02 -13.72
C ALA A 35 3.45 -8.53 -13.64
N THR A 36 4.06 -9.31 -14.54
CA THR A 36 3.93 -10.76 -14.54
C THR A 36 4.41 -11.42 -13.24
N LEU A 37 5.51 -10.94 -12.65
CA LEU A 37 5.99 -11.44 -11.36
C LEU A 37 4.97 -11.16 -10.25
N LYS A 38 4.42 -9.93 -10.20
CA LYS A 38 3.40 -9.55 -9.21
C LYS A 38 2.11 -10.36 -9.38
N GLU A 39 1.63 -10.58 -10.62
CA GLU A 39 0.48 -11.42 -10.93
C GLU A 39 0.66 -12.87 -10.46
N ASN A 40 1.89 -13.38 -10.51
CA ASN A 40 2.24 -14.71 -10.00
C ASN A 40 2.54 -14.74 -8.49
N GLY A 41 2.24 -13.66 -7.75
CA GLY A 41 2.40 -13.60 -6.31
C GLY A 41 3.84 -13.38 -5.81
N PHE A 42 4.77 -13.01 -6.70
CA PHE A 42 6.13 -12.67 -6.29
C PHE A 42 6.23 -11.23 -5.79
N ARG A 43 6.99 -11.04 -4.73
CA ARG A 43 7.31 -9.74 -4.19
C ARG A 43 8.44 -9.09 -5.00
N VAL A 44 8.14 -8.01 -5.72
CA VAL A 44 9.12 -7.22 -6.48
C VAL A 44 9.47 -5.98 -5.68
N ILE A 45 10.70 -5.93 -5.16
CA ILE A 45 11.14 -4.90 -4.19
C ILE A 45 11.92 -3.75 -4.83
N HIS A 46 12.47 -3.93 -6.03
CA HIS A 46 13.24 -2.90 -6.74
C HIS A 46 13.24 -3.17 -8.25
N ASP A 47 13.57 -2.17 -9.05
CA ASP A 47 13.64 -2.25 -10.51
C ASP A 47 15.08 -2.36 -11.06
N ASP A 48 16.09 -1.87 -10.35
CA ASP A 48 17.50 -1.95 -10.75
C ASP A 48 18.36 -2.57 -9.66
N PHE A 49 18.93 -3.75 -9.98
CA PHE A 49 19.79 -4.45 -9.04
C PHE A 49 21.08 -3.70 -8.70
N LEU A 50 21.64 -2.93 -9.63
CA LEU A 50 22.91 -2.21 -9.41
C LEU A 50 22.76 -1.00 -8.46
N THR A 51 21.57 -0.46 -8.33
CA THR A 51 21.27 0.63 -7.40
C THR A 51 20.64 0.14 -6.08
N PHE A 52 20.29 -1.15 -6.03
CA PHE A 52 19.66 -1.74 -4.85
C PHE A 52 20.65 -1.90 -3.69
N THR A 53 20.35 -1.26 -2.58
CA THR A 53 21.13 -1.37 -1.33
C THR A 53 20.22 -1.89 -0.23
N PRO A 54 20.23 -3.21 0.06
CA PRO A 54 19.31 -3.80 1.02
C PRO A 54 19.70 -3.44 2.46
N ARG A 55 18.70 -3.16 3.28
CA ARG A 55 18.83 -3.14 4.74
C ARG A 55 18.65 -4.53 5.34
N ALA A 56 17.83 -5.39 4.70
CA ALA A 56 17.60 -6.76 5.13
C ALA A 56 18.81 -7.66 4.84
N HIS A 57 19.03 -8.66 5.71
CA HIS A 57 20.07 -9.66 5.51
C HIS A 57 19.50 -10.84 4.71
N TYR A 58 20.08 -11.09 3.54
CA TYR A 58 19.72 -12.22 2.68
C TYR A 58 20.60 -13.43 2.97
N LYS A 59 20.03 -14.63 2.81
CA LYS A 59 20.77 -15.90 2.91
C LYS A 59 21.36 -16.32 1.58
N ALA A 60 20.72 -15.96 0.47
CA ALA A 60 21.16 -16.29 -0.87
C ALA A 60 20.71 -15.26 -1.91
N ILE A 61 21.53 -15.05 -2.92
CA ILE A 61 21.21 -14.31 -4.14
C ILE A 61 21.32 -15.28 -5.32
N ILE A 62 20.26 -15.37 -6.14
CA ILE A 62 20.25 -16.17 -7.38
C ILE A 62 19.96 -15.22 -8.53
N MET A 63 20.87 -15.17 -9.52
CA MET A 63 20.77 -14.18 -10.58
C MET A 63 21.22 -14.69 -11.95
N ASN A 64 20.61 -14.12 -12.98
CA ASN A 64 21.01 -14.26 -14.37
C ASN A 64 21.06 -12.84 -15.01
N PRO A 65 22.12 -12.07 -14.75
CA PRO A 65 22.21 -10.69 -15.20
C PRO A 65 22.44 -10.61 -16.73
N PRO A 66 22.26 -9.42 -17.34
CA PRO A 66 22.69 -9.16 -18.70
C PRO A 66 24.16 -9.51 -18.89
N PHE A 67 24.52 -10.26 -19.93
CA PHE A 67 25.89 -10.74 -20.13
C PHE A 67 26.89 -9.60 -20.32
N SER A 68 26.45 -8.46 -20.85
CA SER A 68 27.29 -7.26 -21.02
C SER A 68 27.77 -6.66 -19.68
N GLU A 69 26.95 -6.76 -18.64
CA GLU A 69 27.20 -6.18 -17.31
C GLU A 69 27.33 -7.22 -16.20
N GLY A 70 27.53 -8.48 -16.59
CA GLY A 70 27.55 -9.59 -15.66
C GLY A 70 28.59 -9.48 -14.56
N ALA A 71 29.80 -8.91 -14.86
CA ALA A 71 30.83 -8.68 -13.87
C ALA A 71 30.40 -7.69 -12.77
N ARG A 72 29.80 -6.55 -13.16
CA ARG A 72 29.30 -5.52 -12.22
C ARG A 72 28.22 -6.07 -11.32
N HIS A 73 27.26 -6.81 -11.91
CA HIS A 73 26.18 -7.42 -11.15
C HIS A 73 26.69 -8.43 -10.12
N LEU A 74 27.65 -9.31 -10.52
CA LEU A 74 28.18 -10.28 -9.58
C LEU A 74 29.04 -9.61 -8.50
N LEU A 75 29.84 -8.59 -8.82
CA LEU A 75 30.55 -7.79 -7.82
C LEU A 75 29.59 -7.17 -6.81
N HIS A 76 28.52 -6.56 -7.29
CA HIS A 76 27.49 -5.96 -6.42
C HIS A 76 26.82 -7.02 -5.53
N ALA A 77 26.49 -8.20 -6.06
CA ALA A 77 25.94 -9.30 -5.27
C ALA A 77 26.91 -9.78 -4.19
N LEU A 78 28.21 -9.90 -4.49
CA LEU A 78 29.22 -10.26 -3.50
C LEU A 78 29.35 -9.21 -2.39
N HIS A 79 29.21 -7.95 -2.74
CA HIS A 79 29.24 -6.83 -1.79
C HIS A 79 28.03 -6.86 -0.85
N ILE A 80 26.81 -7.05 -1.39
CA ILE A 80 25.59 -7.23 -0.59
C ILE A 80 25.74 -8.39 0.41
N MET A 81 26.44 -9.45 0.00
CA MET A 81 26.61 -10.68 0.79
C MET A 81 27.86 -10.71 1.69
N GLU A 82 28.56 -9.59 1.87
CA GLU A 82 29.80 -9.52 2.69
C GLU A 82 29.65 -10.05 4.13
N ARG A 83 28.42 -9.98 4.67
CA ARG A 83 28.11 -10.51 6.01
C ARG A 83 27.91 -12.02 6.08
N GLY A 84 27.99 -12.71 4.95
CA GLY A 84 27.82 -14.15 4.82
C GLY A 84 26.59 -14.54 3.99
N GLY A 85 26.64 -15.72 3.37
CA GLY A 85 25.57 -16.28 2.56
C GLY A 85 26.04 -16.88 1.23
N GLU A 86 25.11 -17.12 0.32
CA GLU A 86 25.39 -17.77 -0.96
C GLU A 86 25.05 -16.87 -2.14
N VAL A 87 25.91 -16.86 -3.16
CA VAL A 87 25.61 -16.23 -4.46
C VAL A 87 25.67 -17.29 -5.55
N ARG A 88 24.63 -17.38 -6.36
CA ARG A 88 24.54 -18.25 -7.53
C ARG A 88 24.24 -17.40 -8.75
N CYS A 89 25.18 -17.38 -9.69
CA CYS A 89 25.10 -16.50 -10.85
C CYS A 89 25.41 -17.27 -12.15
N ILE A 90 24.70 -16.90 -13.22
CA ILE A 90 24.96 -17.37 -14.59
C ILE A 90 25.60 -16.21 -15.36
N LEU A 91 26.80 -16.41 -15.88
CA LEU A 91 27.55 -15.41 -16.63
C LEU A 91 28.01 -15.96 -17.98
N ASN A 92 28.40 -15.06 -18.89
CA ASN A 92 29.18 -15.46 -20.04
C ASN A 92 30.54 -16.00 -19.56
N ALA A 93 30.97 -17.15 -20.06
CA ALA A 93 32.24 -17.80 -19.71
C ALA A 93 33.44 -16.88 -19.89
N GLU A 94 33.43 -16.03 -20.93
CA GLU A 94 34.49 -15.05 -21.20
C GLU A 94 34.64 -14.00 -20.10
N THR A 95 33.58 -13.69 -19.36
CA THR A 95 33.66 -12.76 -18.22
C THR A 95 34.61 -13.26 -17.14
N ILE A 96 34.72 -14.57 -16.98
CA ILE A 96 35.57 -15.22 -15.99
C ILE A 96 36.95 -15.56 -16.57
N ARG A 97 36.97 -16.10 -17.81
CA ARG A 97 38.23 -16.56 -18.45
C ARG A 97 39.16 -15.41 -18.87
N ASN A 98 38.59 -14.26 -19.22
CA ASN A 98 39.32 -13.13 -19.76
C ASN A 98 39.14 -11.88 -18.87
N PRO A 99 39.92 -11.74 -17.79
CA PRO A 99 39.90 -10.60 -16.88
C PRO A 99 40.61 -9.37 -17.44
N CYS A 100 40.15 -8.86 -18.59
CA CYS A 100 40.78 -7.73 -19.26
C CYS A 100 40.42 -6.36 -18.67
N THR A 101 39.31 -6.23 -17.97
CA THR A 101 38.88 -4.97 -17.32
C THR A 101 39.17 -4.99 -15.82
N ASN A 102 39.26 -3.80 -15.19
CA ASN A 102 39.47 -3.70 -13.75
C ASN A 102 38.39 -4.43 -12.96
N GLU A 103 37.10 -4.29 -13.35
CA GLU A 103 35.99 -4.99 -12.74
C GLU A 103 36.13 -6.53 -12.81
N ARG A 104 36.57 -7.07 -13.97
CA ARG A 104 36.81 -8.51 -14.12
C ARG A 104 38.01 -9.00 -13.33
N LYS A 105 39.07 -8.18 -13.19
CA LYS A 105 40.21 -8.49 -12.33
C LYS A 105 39.83 -8.54 -10.85
N GLU A 106 39.05 -7.57 -10.39
CA GLU A 106 38.53 -7.52 -9.04
C GLU A 106 37.59 -8.74 -8.77
N LEU A 107 36.69 -9.04 -9.72
CA LEU A 107 35.83 -10.21 -9.64
C LEU A 107 36.66 -11.50 -9.53
N ALA A 108 37.69 -11.69 -10.36
CA ALA A 108 38.53 -12.87 -10.30
C ALA A 108 39.25 -13.00 -8.94
N ALA A 109 39.71 -11.89 -8.35
CA ALA A 109 40.32 -11.88 -7.04
C ALA A 109 39.33 -12.27 -5.93
N LEU A 110 38.08 -11.76 -5.96
CA LEU A 110 37.06 -12.12 -4.99
C LEU A 110 36.60 -13.57 -5.14
N LEU A 111 36.45 -14.07 -6.38
CA LEU A 111 36.07 -15.47 -6.62
C LEU A 111 37.16 -16.41 -6.11
N ALA A 112 38.43 -16.07 -6.26
CA ALA A 112 39.57 -16.82 -5.69
C ALA A 112 39.56 -16.74 -4.14
N LYS A 113 39.35 -15.56 -3.56
CA LYS A 113 39.28 -15.36 -2.11
C LYS A 113 38.21 -16.25 -1.45
N TYR A 114 37.07 -16.40 -2.07
CA TYR A 114 35.97 -17.20 -1.54
C TYR A 114 35.95 -18.65 -2.04
N ASN A 115 37.01 -19.11 -2.74
CA ASN A 115 37.07 -20.45 -3.32
C ASN A 115 35.81 -20.80 -4.14
N ALA A 116 35.40 -19.89 -5.04
CA ALA A 116 34.20 -20.04 -5.83
C ALA A 116 34.21 -21.28 -6.71
N ARG A 117 33.14 -22.04 -6.73
CA ARG A 117 32.98 -23.17 -7.65
C ARG A 117 32.43 -22.67 -8.98
N ILE A 118 33.16 -22.86 -10.07
CA ILE A 118 32.78 -22.44 -11.40
C ILE A 118 32.63 -23.66 -12.31
N THR A 119 31.50 -23.77 -12.99
CA THR A 119 31.22 -24.83 -13.94
C THR A 119 30.82 -24.22 -15.28
N TYR A 120 31.47 -24.64 -16.35
CA TYR A 120 31.22 -24.14 -17.70
C TYR A 120 30.23 -25.05 -18.42
N LYS A 121 29.28 -24.46 -19.19
CA LYS A 121 28.30 -25.20 -19.95
C LYS A 121 28.03 -24.57 -21.30
N GLN A 122 28.27 -25.35 -22.36
CA GLN A 122 27.94 -24.97 -23.74
C GLN A 122 26.44 -25.21 -24.03
N GLY A 123 25.88 -24.41 -24.93
CA GLY A 123 24.51 -24.61 -25.42
C GLY A 123 23.39 -24.52 -24.36
N ALA A 124 23.65 -23.90 -23.21
CA ALA A 124 22.67 -23.79 -22.13
C ALA A 124 21.39 -23.04 -22.54
N PHE A 125 21.45 -22.19 -23.55
CA PHE A 125 20.35 -21.35 -24.03
C PHE A 125 19.89 -21.67 -25.46
N THR A 126 20.18 -22.82 -25.98
CA THR A 126 19.77 -23.27 -27.35
C THR A 126 18.25 -23.38 -27.47
N HIS A 127 17.55 -23.68 -26.38
CA HIS A 127 16.10 -23.79 -26.31
C HIS A 127 15.41 -22.60 -25.60
N ALA A 128 16.16 -21.56 -25.25
CA ALA A 128 15.60 -20.36 -24.62
C ALA A 128 14.85 -19.48 -25.63
N ALA A 129 13.98 -18.59 -25.15
CA ALA A 129 13.27 -17.61 -25.98
C ALA A 129 14.24 -16.73 -26.78
N ARG A 130 15.41 -16.39 -26.20
CA ARG A 130 16.56 -15.80 -26.93
C ARG A 130 17.66 -16.83 -27.03
N LYS A 131 17.74 -17.48 -28.19
CA LYS A 131 18.74 -18.50 -28.47
C LYS A 131 20.12 -17.88 -28.56
N THR A 132 21.08 -18.43 -27.83
CA THR A 132 22.51 -18.07 -27.97
C THR A 132 23.37 -19.32 -27.84
N ALA A 133 24.43 -19.37 -28.65
CA ALA A 133 25.44 -20.43 -28.61
C ALA A 133 26.57 -20.13 -27.61
N VAL A 134 26.47 -19.04 -26.88
CA VAL A 134 27.50 -18.61 -25.93
C VAL A 134 27.64 -19.64 -24.81
N GLU A 135 28.89 -19.98 -24.53
CA GLU A 135 29.22 -20.78 -23.35
C GLU A 135 29.01 -19.97 -22.09
N VAL A 136 28.40 -20.56 -21.10
CA VAL A 136 28.11 -19.89 -19.82
C VAL A 136 28.93 -20.50 -18.69
N ALA A 137 29.27 -19.63 -17.73
CA ALA A 137 29.82 -20.01 -16.44
C ALA A 137 28.73 -19.98 -15.37
N LEU A 138 28.53 -21.11 -14.71
CA LEU A 138 27.72 -21.23 -13.51
C LEU A 138 28.62 -21.00 -12.31
N VAL A 139 28.44 -19.87 -11.63
CA VAL A 139 29.28 -19.43 -10.51
C VAL A 139 28.53 -19.67 -9.21
N PHE A 140 29.15 -20.39 -8.27
CA PHE A 140 28.66 -20.65 -6.95
C PHE A 140 29.66 -20.11 -5.92
N VAL A 141 29.26 -19.16 -5.12
CA VAL A 141 30.09 -18.55 -4.08
C VAL A 141 29.41 -18.73 -2.73
N THR A 142 30.13 -19.26 -1.77
CA THR A 142 29.70 -19.26 -0.38
C THR A 142 30.60 -18.30 0.39
N ILE A 143 30.02 -17.28 0.96
CA ILE A 143 30.71 -16.27 1.77
C ILE A 143 30.50 -16.65 3.22
N PRO A 144 31.58 -16.92 3.99
CA PRO A 144 31.45 -17.23 5.40
C PRO A 144 30.91 -16.01 6.16
N PRO A 145 30.14 -16.21 7.26
CA PRO A 145 29.70 -15.09 8.07
C PRO A 145 30.92 -14.34 8.63
N ALA A 146 30.89 -13.01 8.53
CA ALA A 146 31.90 -12.19 9.15
C ALA A 146 31.85 -12.39 10.67
N PRO A 147 32.98 -12.51 11.35
CA PRO A 147 32.99 -12.56 12.80
C PRO A 147 32.37 -11.27 13.36
N PRO A 148 31.49 -11.35 14.36
CA PRO A 148 30.90 -10.17 14.97
C PRO A 148 32.00 -9.29 15.56
N VAL A 149 32.05 -8.04 15.13
CA VAL A 149 33.03 -7.07 15.64
C VAL A 149 32.29 -6.11 16.54
N SER A 150 32.36 -6.33 17.85
CA SER A 150 31.84 -5.36 18.82
C SER A 150 32.75 -4.12 18.85
N ARG A 151 32.11 -2.96 18.80
CA ARG A 151 32.76 -1.66 18.99
C ARG A 151 32.87 -1.27 20.47
N ILE A 152 32.26 -2.07 21.36
CA ILE A 152 32.34 -1.87 22.80
C ILE A 152 33.75 -2.28 23.21
N ARG A 153 34.59 -1.29 23.44
CA ARG A 153 35.88 -1.50 24.11
C ARG A 153 35.65 -1.55 25.62
N LEU A 154 35.92 -2.68 26.20
CA LEU A 154 36.00 -2.81 27.65
C LEU A 154 37.27 -2.07 28.14
N GLU A 155 37.15 -0.78 28.33
CA GLU A 155 38.16 0.00 29.04
C GLU A 155 37.90 -0.16 30.52
N LEU A 156 38.80 -0.86 31.21
CA LEU A 156 38.69 -1.22 32.63
C LEU A 156 38.70 -0.01 33.59
N ASN A 157 38.90 1.21 33.15
CA ASN A 157 39.10 2.38 34.01
C ASN A 157 38.57 3.71 33.42
N ALA A 158 37.42 3.76 32.80
CA ALA A 158 36.80 5.05 32.44
C ALA A 158 35.35 5.09 32.92
N GLU A 159 35.08 5.82 33.98
CA GLU A 159 33.75 6.33 34.30
C GLU A 159 33.32 7.32 33.22
N THR A 160 32.82 6.81 32.12
CA THR A 160 32.18 7.67 31.10
C THR A 160 30.69 7.45 31.18
N THR A 161 30.04 8.23 32.01
CA THR A 161 28.59 8.44 31.95
C THR A 161 28.29 9.29 30.70
N GLN A 162 28.40 8.73 29.50
CA GLN A 162 27.79 9.35 28.35
C GLN A 162 26.28 9.11 28.42
N ARG A 163 25.57 10.12 28.95
CA ARG A 163 24.12 10.22 28.75
C ARG A 163 23.87 10.27 27.26
N TYR A 164 23.11 9.32 26.75
CA TYR A 164 22.53 9.36 25.42
C TYR A 164 21.68 10.64 25.34
N GLN A 165 22.24 11.69 24.78
CA GLN A 165 21.45 12.84 24.31
C GLN A 165 20.94 12.43 22.92
N ALA A 166 19.62 12.37 22.77
CA ALA A 166 19.00 12.28 21.46
C ALA A 166 19.59 13.37 20.56
N ALA A 167 20.12 12.97 19.41
CA ALA A 167 20.82 13.86 18.52
C ALA A 167 19.96 15.11 18.21
N PRO A 168 20.46 16.33 18.46
CA PRO A 168 19.70 17.57 18.22
C PRO A 168 19.34 17.79 16.74
N GLU A 169 19.93 17.02 15.83
CA GLU A 169 19.67 17.04 14.39
C GLU A 169 18.25 16.60 14.02
N LEU A 170 17.60 15.75 14.82
CA LEU A 170 16.20 15.34 14.58
C LEU A 170 15.18 16.48 14.81
N ALA A 171 15.51 17.48 15.60
CA ALA A 171 14.63 18.63 15.86
C ALA A 171 14.66 19.67 14.72
N ALA A 172 15.72 19.70 13.92
CA ALA A 172 15.88 20.64 12.79
C ALA A 172 15.11 20.20 11.53
N LEU A 173 14.67 18.93 11.45
CA LEU A 173 13.97 18.33 10.30
C LEU A 173 12.47 18.69 10.24
N VAL A 174 11.95 19.45 11.20
CA VAL A 174 10.50 19.76 11.33
C VAL A 174 9.99 20.71 10.25
N ASN A 175 10.84 21.34 9.47
CA ASN A 175 10.45 22.33 8.44
C ASN A 175 10.36 21.77 7.01
N ASN A 176 10.61 20.48 6.81
CA ASN A 176 10.53 19.84 5.49
C ASN A 176 9.19 19.14 5.30
N ASP A 177 8.86 18.87 4.04
CA ASP A 177 7.70 18.06 3.68
C ASP A 177 7.53 16.84 4.63
N PRO A 178 6.34 16.63 5.22
CA PRO A 178 6.08 15.54 6.19
C PRO A 178 6.53 14.16 5.71
N LEU A 179 6.49 13.93 4.41
CA LEU A 179 6.91 12.66 3.80
C LEU A 179 8.44 12.49 3.85
N THR A 180 9.17 13.52 3.46
CA THR A 180 10.65 13.52 3.53
C THR A 180 11.12 13.32 4.97
N ALA A 181 10.51 14.03 5.92
CA ALA A 181 10.83 13.87 7.34
C ALA A 181 10.51 12.45 7.88
N ALA A 182 9.47 11.80 7.38
CA ALA A 182 9.15 10.41 7.75
C ALA A 182 10.20 9.43 7.21
N VAL A 183 10.66 9.61 5.95
CA VAL A 183 11.72 8.78 5.35
C VAL A 183 13.04 8.94 6.10
N GLU A 184 13.43 10.16 6.45
CA GLU A 184 14.66 10.41 7.19
C GLU A 184 14.62 9.80 8.60
N ARG A 185 13.49 9.92 9.29
CA ARG A 185 13.27 9.25 10.59
C ARG A 185 13.34 7.73 10.47
N TYR A 186 12.73 7.17 9.43
CA TYR A 186 12.84 5.73 9.16
C TYR A 186 14.29 5.30 8.95
N ASN A 187 15.03 6.04 8.12
CA ASN A 187 16.44 5.74 7.85
C ASN A 187 17.26 5.75 9.13
N ALA A 188 17.11 6.79 9.96
CA ALA A 188 17.81 6.89 11.24
C ALA A 188 17.44 5.73 12.20
N ALA A 189 16.15 5.37 12.27
CA ALA A 189 15.68 4.26 13.11
C ALA A 189 16.20 2.90 12.62
N ALA A 190 16.22 2.68 11.29
CA ALA A 190 16.72 1.44 10.70
C ALA A 190 18.24 1.29 10.87
N ASP A 191 18.99 2.39 10.76
CA ASP A 191 20.44 2.40 11.03
C ASP A 191 20.73 2.18 12.51
N GLY A 192 19.92 2.77 13.40
CA GLY A 192 20.00 2.51 14.86
C GLY A 192 19.71 1.06 15.19
N LEU A 193 18.68 0.47 14.57
CA LEU A 193 18.35 -0.94 14.74
C LEU A 193 19.48 -1.86 14.28
N ALA A 194 20.09 -1.57 13.12
CA ALA A 194 21.22 -2.35 12.60
C ALA A 194 22.39 -2.33 13.58
N ARG A 195 22.76 -1.15 14.10
CA ARG A 195 23.85 -1.01 15.09
C ARG A 195 23.54 -1.77 16.38
N LEU A 196 22.30 -1.72 16.86
CA LEU A 196 21.89 -2.44 18.07
C LEU A 196 22.12 -3.95 17.92
N TYR A 197 21.73 -4.52 16.78
CA TYR A 197 21.92 -5.95 16.54
C TYR A 197 23.39 -6.32 16.32
N GLU A 198 24.16 -5.48 15.63
CA GLU A 198 25.61 -5.68 15.48
C GLU A 198 26.35 -5.71 16.82
N GLU A 199 26.07 -4.75 17.71
CA GLU A 199 26.67 -4.69 19.04
C GLU A 199 26.22 -5.88 19.90
N TYR A 200 24.90 -6.21 19.86
CA TYR A 200 24.40 -7.36 20.60
C TYR A 200 25.07 -8.66 20.15
N ASP A 201 25.20 -8.90 18.84
CA ASP A 201 25.86 -10.10 18.30
C ASP A 201 27.33 -10.18 18.76
N GLY A 202 28.02 -9.02 18.81
CA GLY A 202 29.40 -8.91 19.25
C GLY A 202 29.61 -9.28 20.72
N ILE A 203 28.63 -9.03 21.58
CA ILE A 203 28.74 -9.25 23.05
C ILE A 203 27.82 -10.35 23.59
N SER A 204 26.99 -10.95 22.75
CA SER A 204 25.97 -11.93 23.17
C SER A 204 26.54 -13.13 23.93
N SER A 205 27.75 -13.55 23.56
CA SER A 205 28.49 -14.62 24.27
C SER A 205 28.79 -14.30 25.72
N LEU A 206 28.92 -13.01 26.06
CA LEU A 206 29.19 -12.56 27.43
C LEU A 206 27.93 -12.67 28.31
N PHE A 207 26.75 -12.68 27.72
CA PHE A 207 25.47 -12.79 28.43
C PHE A 207 25.06 -14.24 28.70
N THR A 208 25.78 -15.22 28.11
CA THR A 208 25.46 -16.64 28.23
C THR A 208 26.48 -17.32 29.15
N LEU A 209 26.02 -17.76 30.30
CA LEU A 209 26.86 -18.52 31.19
C LEU A 209 27.05 -19.96 30.69
N PRO A 210 28.24 -20.58 30.90
CA PRO A 210 28.44 -21.95 30.50
C PRO A 210 27.52 -22.88 31.30
N LYS A 211 27.07 -23.97 30.66
CA LYS A 211 26.23 -24.99 31.26
C LYS A 211 26.97 -25.60 32.46
N LYS A 212 26.36 -25.53 33.63
CA LYS A 212 26.92 -26.21 34.82
C LYS A 212 26.76 -27.72 34.71
N GLN A 213 27.78 -28.47 35.14
CA GLN A 213 27.74 -29.92 35.17
C GLN A 213 26.58 -30.40 36.07
N GLY A 214 25.69 -31.25 35.57
CA GLY A 214 24.52 -31.75 36.31
C GLY A 214 23.19 -31.05 36.03
N TYR A 215 23.15 -29.96 35.23
CA TYR A 215 21.91 -29.30 34.85
C TYR A 215 21.50 -29.69 33.41
N SER A 216 20.19 -29.86 33.16
CA SER A 216 19.69 -30.27 31.85
C SER A 216 19.78 -29.16 30.81
N SER A 217 19.78 -27.89 31.20
CA SER A 217 19.84 -26.72 30.32
C SER A 217 20.85 -25.68 30.81
N ALA A 218 21.42 -24.91 29.90
CA ALA A 218 22.17 -23.69 30.25
C ALA A 218 21.21 -22.65 30.86
N PRO A 219 21.69 -21.79 31.79
CA PRO A 219 20.90 -20.68 32.30
C PRO A 219 20.52 -19.74 31.13
N ALA A 220 19.33 -19.14 31.22
CA ALA A 220 18.91 -18.15 30.25
C ALA A 220 19.90 -16.96 30.24
N PRO A 221 20.22 -16.38 29.08
CA PRO A 221 21.06 -15.20 28.99
C PRO A 221 20.42 -14.05 29.79
N CYS A 222 21.23 -13.22 30.43
CA CYS A 222 20.73 -12.08 31.19
C CYS A 222 20.13 -10.98 30.29
N VAL A 223 20.56 -10.92 29.02
CA VAL A 223 20.02 -10.08 27.98
C VAL A 223 19.77 -10.94 26.74
N SER A 224 18.60 -10.82 26.13
CA SER A 224 18.28 -11.53 24.90
C SER A 224 17.40 -10.65 24.00
N LEU A 225 17.71 -10.61 22.70
CA LEU A 225 16.81 -10.06 21.69
C LEU A 225 15.83 -11.16 21.28
N THR A 226 14.54 -10.93 21.50
CA THR A 226 13.48 -11.94 21.25
C THR A 226 13.18 -12.14 19.77
N LYS A 227 13.48 -11.13 18.94
CA LYS A 227 13.25 -11.15 17.50
C LYS A 227 14.56 -11.18 16.74
N SER A 228 14.57 -11.81 15.57
CA SER A 228 15.67 -11.65 14.62
C SER A 228 15.71 -10.23 14.06
N TYR A 229 16.87 -9.79 13.59
CA TYR A 229 17.04 -8.48 12.95
C TYR A 229 16.00 -8.22 11.83
N ASN A 230 15.82 -9.17 10.93
CA ASN A 230 14.87 -9.02 9.83
C ASN A 230 13.42 -8.90 10.32
N ASN A 231 13.04 -9.62 11.36
CA ASN A 231 11.70 -9.50 11.95
C ASN A 231 11.50 -8.14 12.63
N ALA A 232 12.51 -7.67 13.36
CA ALA A 232 12.46 -6.34 13.98
C ALA A 232 12.41 -5.23 12.91
N LEU A 233 13.15 -5.38 11.82
CA LEU A 233 13.10 -4.45 10.67
C LEU A 233 11.73 -4.48 9.98
N CYS A 234 11.10 -5.65 9.83
CA CYS A 234 9.73 -5.75 9.31
C CYS A 234 8.72 -5.02 10.19
N ASP A 235 8.86 -5.13 11.51
CA ASP A 235 7.97 -4.43 12.44
C ASP A 235 8.19 -2.91 12.40
N LEU A 236 9.45 -2.48 12.29
CA LEU A 236 9.78 -1.07 12.10
C LEU A 236 9.16 -0.52 10.81
N ARG A 237 9.27 -1.24 9.70
CA ARG A 237 8.65 -0.87 8.42
C ARG A 237 7.13 -0.76 8.56
N ALA A 238 6.48 -1.72 9.23
CA ALA A 238 5.04 -1.70 9.44
C ALA A 238 4.58 -0.41 10.12
N ILE A 239 5.29 0.04 11.18
CA ILE A 239 5.00 1.28 11.89
C ILE A 239 5.05 2.49 10.95
N TYR A 240 6.07 2.60 10.10
CA TYR A 240 6.21 3.75 9.19
C TYR A 240 5.22 3.71 8.02
N TRP A 241 4.87 2.52 7.52
CA TRP A 241 3.82 2.36 6.53
C TRP A 241 2.44 2.72 7.10
N GLU A 242 2.14 2.34 8.35
CA GLU A 242 0.92 2.72 9.04
C GLU A 242 0.83 4.25 9.21
N GLN A 243 1.90 4.87 9.70
CA GLN A 243 1.98 6.33 9.84
C GLN A 243 1.78 7.07 8.50
N LEU A 244 2.21 6.50 7.38
CA LEU A 244 1.98 7.10 6.06
C LEU A 244 0.48 7.17 5.73
N PHE A 245 -0.27 6.10 6.01
CA PHE A 245 -1.72 6.07 5.74
C PHE A 245 -2.52 6.95 6.71
N ASP A 246 -1.99 7.21 7.91
CA ASP A 246 -2.58 8.09 8.90
C ASP A 246 -2.34 9.59 8.60
N LEU A 247 -1.45 9.92 7.64
CA LEU A 247 -1.27 11.31 7.23
C LEU A 247 -2.60 11.90 6.74
N PRO A 248 -3.02 13.09 7.25
CA PRO A 248 -4.31 13.68 6.88
C PRO A 248 -4.51 13.78 5.37
N GLN A 249 -3.45 14.13 4.62
CA GLN A 249 -3.46 14.24 3.16
C GLN A 249 -3.83 12.94 2.44
N ILE A 250 -3.48 11.78 3.01
CA ILE A 250 -3.77 10.45 2.46
C ILE A 250 -5.08 9.92 3.03
N ARG A 251 -5.25 9.99 4.35
CA ARG A 251 -6.44 9.50 5.05
C ARG A 251 -7.72 10.18 4.56
N ASP A 252 -7.71 11.51 4.42
CA ASP A 252 -8.89 12.28 4.04
C ASP A 252 -9.27 12.10 2.56
N ALA A 253 -8.30 11.67 1.76
CA ALA A 253 -8.49 11.31 0.36
C ALA A 253 -9.13 9.95 0.13
N MET A 254 -9.15 9.08 1.13
CA MET A 254 -9.65 7.70 1.03
C MET A 254 -10.97 7.55 1.78
N THR A 255 -11.88 6.75 1.20
CA THR A 255 -13.06 6.26 1.95
C THR A 255 -12.62 5.27 3.02
N GLN A 256 -13.48 5.01 4.01
CA GLN A 256 -13.18 4.04 5.08
C GLN A 256 -12.91 2.64 4.54
N THR A 257 -13.65 2.24 3.50
CA THR A 257 -13.44 0.94 2.82
C THR A 257 -12.03 0.85 2.26
N MET A 258 -11.55 1.90 1.58
CA MET A 258 -10.18 1.97 1.05
C MET A 258 -9.14 1.92 2.18
N GLN A 259 -9.34 2.68 3.26
CA GLN A 259 -8.44 2.66 4.42
C GLN A 259 -8.33 1.25 5.00
N ASN A 260 -9.46 0.57 5.20
CA ASN A 260 -9.50 -0.80 5.72
C ASN A 260 -8.76 -1.79 4.79
N ASP A 261 -8.88 -1.63 3.48
CA ASP A 261 -8.18 -2.50 2.52
C ASP A 261 -6.68 -2.24 2.53
N TYR A 262 -6.23 -0.99 2.67
CA TYR A 262 -4.81 -0.67 2.82
C TYR A 262 -4.25 -1.15 4.17
N HIS A 263 -5.01 -1.04 5.27
CA HIS A 263 -4.59 -1.62 6.56
C HIS A 263 -4.41 -3.15 6.49
N LYS A 264 -5.26 -3.87 5.75
CA LYS A 264 -5.05 -5.31 5.50
C LYS A 264 -3.74 -5.57 4.74
N ARG A 265 -3.38 -4.69 3.81
CA ARG A 265 -2.14 -4.79 3.03
C ARG A 265 -0.87 -4.40 3.79
N LEU A 266 -0.96 -3.81 5.00
CA LEU A 266 0.22 -3.53 5.83
C LEU A 266 1.07 -4.78 6.09
N ASN A 267 0.44 -5.97 6.18
CA ASN A 267 1.16 -7.22 6.30
C ASN A 267 2.06 -7.53 5.10
N ASP A 268 1.71 -7.07 3.91
CA ASP A 268 2.52 -7.20 2.71
C ASP A 268 3.55 -6.06 2.63
N LEU A 269 3.14 -4.82 2.95
CA LEU A 269 3.99 -3.63 2.86
C LEU A 269 5.15 -3.66 3.86
N ARG A 270 5.01 -4.30 5.03
CA ARG A 270 6.10 -4.48 6.01
C ARG A 270 7.36 -5.14 5.46
N HIS A 271 7.26 -5.81 4.31
CA HIS A 271 8.40 -6.44 3.65
C HIS A 271 9.13 -5.50 2.68
N TYR A 272 8.52 -4.36 2.33
CA TYR A 272 9.12 -3.35 1.47
C TYR A 272 9.77 -2.26 2.30
N ASP A 273 10.97 -1.82 1.91
CA ASP A 273 11.63 -0.69 2.56
C ASP A 273 10.80 0.58 2.41
N PHE A 274 10.80 1.42 3.45
CA PHE A 274 10.12 2.69 3.46
C PHE A 274 10.99 3.74 2.77
N THR A 275 11.06 3.65 1.43
CA THR A 275 11.85 4.52 0.56
C THR A 275 10.94 5.43 -0.28
N PRO A 276 11.45 6.59 -0.76
CA PRO A 276 10.68 7.44 -1.67
C PRO A 276 10.14 6.69 -2.89
N TYR A 277 10.92 5.80 -3.46
CA TYR A 277 10.51 4.97 -4.60
C TYR A 277 9.29 4.09 -4.28
N ASN A 278 9.35 3.33 -3.18
CA ASN A 278 8.26 2.45 -2.78
C ASN A 278 7.01 3.25 -2.38
N ILE A 279 7.19 4.40 -1.73
CA ILE A 279 6.10 5.31 -1.36
C ILE A 279 5.41 5.85 -2.61
N LEU A 280 6.16 6.31 -3.61
CA LEU A 280 5.61 6.77 -4.89
C LEU A 280 4.85 5.65 -5.59
N THR A 281 5.40 4.43 -5.62
CA THR A 281 4.74 3.26 -6.21
C THR A 281 3.40 2.97 -5.55
N VAL A 282 3.33 3.00 -4.22
CA VAL A 282 2.09 2.80 -3.45
C VAL A 282 1.11 3.95 -3.71
N ARG A 283 1.57 5.20 -3.75
CA ARG A 283 0.72 6.37 -4.08
C ARG A 283 0.15 6.27 -5.49
N GLU A 284 0.93 5.88 -6.49
CA GLU A 284 0.43 5.66 -7.84
C GLU A 284 -0.63 4.55 -7.90
N GLU A 285 -0.44 3.49 -7.14
CA GLU A 285 -1.42 2.41 -7.04
C GLU A 285 -2.72 2.90 -6.38
N ILE A 286 -2.63 3.67 -5.29
CA ILE A 286 -3.77 4.32 -4.66
C ILE A 286 -4.50 5.19 -5.69
N SER A 287 -3.76 6.05 -6.41
CA SER A 287 -4.33 6.96 -7.41
C SER A 287 -5.05 6.23 -8.54
N ARG A 288 -4.49 5.12 -9.04
CA ARG A 288 -5.14 4.30 -10.08
C ARG A 288 -6.43 3.63 -9.57
N ASN A 289 -6.42 3.18 -8.34
CA ASN A 289 -7.54 2.45 -7.75
C ASN A 289 -8.63 3.38 -7.19
N ILE A 290 -8.29 4.67 -6.93
CA ILE A 290 -9.21 5.60 -6.28
C ILE A 290 -10.51 5.75 -7.08
N VAL A 291 -10.42 5.90 -8.40
CA VAL A 291 -11.59 6.09 -9.27
C VAL A 291 -12.47 4.85 -9.27
N SER A 292 -11.89 3.65 -9.45
CA SER A 292 -12.67 2.41 -9.46
C SER A 292 -13.29 2.11 -8.09
N ASN A 293 -12.61 2.45 -7.01
CA ASN A 293 -13.12 2.28 -5.65
C ASN A 293 -14.25 3.27 -5.34
N ILE A 294 -14.12 4.53 -5.78
CA ILE A 294 -15.19 5.53 -5.67
C ILE A 294 -16.42 5.09 -6.50
N GLU A 295 -16.23 4.65 -7.73
CA GLU A 295 -17.32 4.11 -8.55
C GLU A 295 -18.02 2.96 -7.86
N SER A 296 -17.27 2.03 -7.29
CA SER A 296 -17.80 0.88 -6.55
C SER A 296 -18.55 1.32 -5.30
N GLU A 297 -18.05 2.33 -4.58
CA GLU A 297 -18.67 2.85 -3.37
C GLU A 297 -19.98 3.59 -3.67
N ILE A 298 -20.03 4.38 -4.75
CA ILE A 298 -21.26 5.03 -5.23
C ILE A 298 -22.32 3.95 -5.53
N ILE A 299 -21.93 2.89 -6.25
CA ILE A 299 -22.85 1.81 -6.61
C ILE A 299 -23.30 1.05 -5.35
N ARG A 300 -22.40 0.77 -4.41
CA ARG A 300 -22.72 0.11 -3.15
C ARG A 300 -23.75 0.91 -2.34
N LEU A 301 -23.52 2.21 -2.15
CA LEU A 301 -24.47 3.09 -1.45
C LEU A 301 -25.83 3.14 -2.16
N PHE A 302 -25.80 3.23 -3.50
CA PHE A 302 -27.01 3.22 -4.29
C PHE A 302 -27.78 1.91 -4.11
N ASP A 303 -27.11 0.76 -4.15
CA ASP A 303 -27.72 -0.55 -3.95
C ASP A 303 -28.26 -0.71 -2.52
N ASP A 304 -27.51 -0.32 -1.51
CA ASP A 304 -27.93 -0.36 -0.11
C ASP A 304 -29.21 0.46 0.11
N TRP A 305 -29.29 1.64 -0.50
CA TRP A 305 -30.45 2.53 -0.32
C TRP A 305 -31.66 2.14 -1.18
N THR A 306 -31.45 1.48 -2.32
CA THR A 306 -32.52 1.03 -3.21
C THR A 306 -32.92 -0.44 -2.99
N SER A 307 -32.08 -1.26 -2.35
CA SER A 307 -32.34 -2.69 -2.09
C SER A 307 -33.61 -2.93 -1.25
N THR A 308 -33.97 -1.97 -0.40
CA THR A 308 -35.19 -2.04 0.40
C THR A 308 -36.47 -1.92 -0.45
N HIS A 309 -36.34 -1.56 -1.71
CA HIS A 309 -37.49 -1.51 -2.65
C HIS A 309 -37.95 -2.91 -3.08
N TYR A 310 -37.08 -3.91 -3.10
CA TYR A 310 -37.41 -5.26 -3.54
C TYR A 310 -38.08 -6.04 -2.39
N ALA A 311 -39.41 -6.26 -2.51
CA ALA A 311 -40.22 -6.96 -1.49
C ALA A 311 -39.68 -8.36 -1.18
N ASP A 312 -39.20 -9.08 -2.20
CA ASP A 312 -38.71 -10.46 -2.12
C ASP A 312 -37.48 -10.61 -1.22
N TYR A 313 -36.68 -9.54 -1.07
CA TYR A 313 -35.44 -9.54 -0.27
C TYR A 313 -35.57 -8.73 1.02
N SER A 314 -36.66 -7.95 1.20
CA SER A 314 -36.84 -7.09 2.35
C SER A 314 -37.40 -7.89 3.51
N LYS A 315 -36.56 -8.13 4.53
CA LYS A 315 -37.02 -8.63 5.86
C LYS A 315 -37.61 -7.53 6.73
N ASN A 316 -37.80 -6.32 6.18
CA ASN A 316 -38.24 -5.15 6.94
C ASN A 316 -39.75 -5.06 6.94
N ILE A 317 -40.37 -5.28 8.11
CA ILE A 317 -41.80 -5.13 8.37
C ILE A 317 -42.35 -3.75 7.95
N HIS A 318 -41.51 -2.73 7.98
CA HIS A 318 -41.86 -1.35 7.60
C HIS A 318 -42.00 -1.15 6.09
N TYR A 319 -41.47 -2.03 5.25
CA TYR A 319 -41.67 -2.01 3.81
C TYR A 319 -43.15 -2.12 3.46
N TYR A 320 -43.88 -3.00 4.12
CA TYR A 320 -45.30 -3.21 3.90
C TYR A 320 -46.19 -2.06 4.41
N ASN A 321 -45.63 -1.17 5.24
CA ASN A 321 -46.34 -0.02 5.81
C ASN A 321 -46.11 1.30 5.06
N GLY A 322 -45.65 1.25 3.79
CA GLY A 322 -45.54 2.43 2.93
C GLY A 322 -44.26 3.26 3.15
N TRP A 323 -43.25 2.72 3.79
CA TRP A 323 -41.97 3.40 3.99
C TRP A 323 -41.01 3.24 2.80
N CYS A 324 -41.53 3.05 1.59
CA CYS A 324 -40.75 3.10 0.36
C CYS A 324 -40.28 4.54 0.09
N THR A 325 -39.11 4.90 0.60
CA THR A 325 -38.53 6.22 0.36
C THR A 325 -37.86 6.31 -1.04
N ASN A 326 -37.46 5.17 -1.59
CA ASN A 326 -36.69 5.10 -2.84
C ASN A 326 -37.35 4.13 -3.82
N SER A 327 -37.16 4.38 -5.14
CA SER A 327 -37.47 3.41 -6.18
C SER A 327 -36.24 2.58 -6.54
N ALA A 328 -36.42 1.48 -7.27
CA ALA A 328 -35.31 0.61 -7.65
C ALA A 328 -34.18 1.30 -8.46
N TYR A 329 -34.51 2.39 -9.15
CA TYR A 329 -33.60 3.11 -10.06
C TYR A 329 -33.35 4.56 -9.64
N LYS A 330 -33.89 5.02 -8.49
CA LYS A 330 -33.76 6.42 -8.05
C LYS A 330 -33.84 6.54 -6.54
N VAL A 331 -32.83 7.17 -5.96
CA VAL A 331 -32.82 7.59 -4.56
C VAL A 331 -33.53 8.93 -4.43
N ASN A 332 -34.48 9.04 -3.50
CA ASN A 332 -35.21 10.26 -3.22
C ASN A 332 -34.47 11.20 -2.26
N LYS A 333 -35.01 12.41 -2.10
CA LYS A 333 -34.44 13.42 -1.19
C LYS A 333 -34.25 12.90 0.25
N ARG A 334 -35.08 11.97 0.70
CA ARG A 334 -34.99 11.35 2.03
C ARG A 334 -34.61 9.88 1.91
N VAL A 335 -33.59 9.48 2.65
CA VAL A 335 -33.11 8.10 2.72
C VAL A 335 -33.13 7.63 4.18
N ILE A 336 -33.52 6.39 4.39
CA ILE A 336 -33.50 5.72 5.70
C ILE A 336 -32.56 4.53 5.60
N PHE A 337 -31.60 4.45 6.48
CA PHE A 337 -30.67 3.33 6.56
C PHE A 337 -30.36 2.95 8.01
N ARG A 338 -29.77 1.78 8.21
CA ARG A 338 -29.36 1.32 9.53
C ARG A 338 -28.09 2.01 9.94
N CYS A 339 -28.12 2.73 11.03
CA CYS A 339 -26.98 3.44 11.59
C CYS A 339 -27.27 3.70 13.08
N ASN A 340 -26.55 3.04 13.95
CA ASN A 340 -26.83 3.07 15.38
C ASN A 340 -25.98 4.14 16.09
N ALA A 341 -26.62 5.24 16.46
CA ALA A 341 -26.02 6.34 17.22
C ALA A 341 -26.32 6.28 18.72
N TYR A 342 -26.75 5.12 19.24
CA TYR A 342 -27.08 4.96 20.65
C TYR A 342 -26.24 3.84 21.27
N SER A 343 -25.76 4.06 22.49
CA SER A 343 -25.06 3.05 23.26
C SER A 343 -25.96 1.87 23.58
N VAL A 344 -25.52 0.65 23.31
CA VAL A 344 -26.26 -0.59 23.61
C VAL A 344 -26.41 -0.82 25.12
N TYR A 345 -25.53 -0.22 25.93
CA TYR A 345 -25.46 -0.45 27.37
C TYR A 345 -26.22 0.60 28.19
N SER A 346 -26.16 1.88 27.78
CA SER A 346 -26.71 3.01 28.54
C SER A 346 -27.88 3.70 27.87
N ASP A 347 -28.20 3.34 26.63
CA ASP A 347 -29.23 4.00 25.80
C ASP A 347 -28.94 5.49 25.53
N ASP A 348 -27.72 5.92 25.81
CA ASP A 348 -27.25 7.30 25.59
C ASP A 348 -27.04 7.59 24.10
N PHE A 349 -27.32 8.83 23.72
CA PHE A 349 -27.07 9.30 22.37
C PHE A 349 -25.60 9.63 22.16
N CYS A 350 -24.93 8.82 21.34
CA CYS A 350 -23.52 8.92 21.00
C CYS A 350 -23.33 8.89 19.46
N PRO A 351 -23.65 9.98 18.76
CA PRO A 351 -23.57 10.02 17.30
C PRO A 351 -22.13 9.88 16.78
N THR A 352 -21.13 10.11 17.61
CA THR A 352 -19.71 9.88 17.31
C THR A 352 -19.40 8.43 16.95
N PHE A 353 -20.24 7.45 17.38
CA PHE A 353 -20.10 6.05 16.96
C PHE A 353 -20.39 5.83 15.46
N THR A 354 -21.07 6.79 14.83
CA THR A 354 -21.45 6.72 13.42
C THR A 354 -20.54 7.57 12.52
N GLU A 355 -19.47 8.16 13.07
CA GLU A 355 -18.59 9.09 12.37
C GLU A 355 -18.06 8.48 11.07
N ASP A 356 -17.52 7.26 11.13
CA ASP A 356 -16.92 6.59 9.97
C ASP A 356 -17.95 6.32 8.85
N GLU A 357 -19.17 5.89 9.22
CA GLU A 357 -20.23 5.61 8.27
C GLU A 357 -20.75 6.89 7.59
N ILE A 358 -20.97 7.93 8.38
CA ILE A 358 -21.39 9.25 7.86
C ILE A 358 -20.29 9.90 7.02
N ALA A 359 -19.04 9.84 7.49
CA ALA A 359 -17.89 10.35 6.74
C ALA A 359 -17.73 9.65 5.38
N ASN A 360 -17.94 8.33 5.33
CA ASN A 360 -17.87 7.58 4.10
C ASN A 360 -18.92 8.03 3.08
N ILE A 361 -20.16 8.27 3.55
CA ILE A 361 -21.23 8.82 2.70
C ILE A 361 -20.86 10.20 2.18
N GLU A 362 -20.42 11.12 3.05
CA GLU A 362 -20.07 12.48 2.64
C GLU A 362 -18.87 12.51 1.69
N LYS A 363 -17.83 11.73 1.95
CA LYS A 363 -16.68 11.59 1.04
C LYS A 363 -17.12 11.06 -0.32
N THR A 364 -17.98 10.06 -0.36
CA THR A 364 -18.49 9.49 -1.63
C THR A 364 -19.29 10.53 -2.42
N LEU A 365 -20.12 11.32 -1.75
CA LEU A 365 -20.90 12.39 -2.38
C LEU A 365 -20.01 13.56 -2.83
N HIS A 366 -18.92 13.83 -2.11
CA HIS A 366 -17.98 14.88 -2.47
C HIS A 366 -17.34 14.67 -3.86
N PHE A 367 -17.07 13.44 -4.25
CA PHE A 367 -16.58 13.12 -5.59
C PHE A 367 -17.59 13.41 -6.71
N LEU A 368 -18.85 13.63 -6.38
CA LEU A 368 -19.90 13.99 -7.33
C LEU A 368 -20.20 15.50 -7.32
N ASP A 369 -19.63 16.23 -6.37
CA ASP A 369 -19.80 17.68 -6.23
C ASP A 369 -18.71 18.43 -6.98
N THR A 370 -18.95 18.68 -8.29
CA THR A 370 -18.01 19.39 -9.15
C THR A 370 -17.83 20.87 -8.80
N ASN A 371 -18.71 21.43 -7.96
CA ASN A 371 -18.70 22.83 -7.56
C ASN A 371 -18.41 23.02 -6.06
N GLY A 372 -18.13 21.94 -5.34
CA GLY A 372 -17.96 21.95 -3.90
C GLY A 372 -16.63 22.51 -3.42
N THR A 373 -16.64 23.03 -2.21
CA THR A 373 -15.42 23.37 -1.44
C THR A 373 -14.77 22.07 -0.95
N ALA A 374 -13.48 22.11 -0.65
CA ALA A 374 -12.77 20.94 -0.11
C ALA A 374 -13.51 20.33 1.08
N TYR A 375 -13.67 19.00 1.05
CA TYR A 375 -14.26 18.26 2.18
C TYR A 375 -13.30 18.28 3.37
N ASN A 376 -13.81 18.61 4.54
CA ASN A 376 -13.07 18.62 5.80
C ASN A 376 -13.74 17.68 6.81
N GLY A 377 -13.12 16.52 7.08
CA GLY A 377 -13.62 15.54 8.04
C GLY A 377 -13.66 16.03 9.49
N ASP A 378 -12.81 16.99 9.85
CA ASP A 378 -12.78 17.55 11.21
C ASP A 378 -14.06 18.32 11.53
N ASP A 379 -14.68 18.96 10.54
CA ASP A 379 -15.97 19.65 10.69
C ASP A 379 -17.10 18.66 11.02
N LEU A 380 -17.10 17.47 10.41
CA LEU A 380 -18.06 16.41 10.73
C LEU A 380 -17.93 15.97 12.19
N ARG A 381 -16.71 15.65 12.62
CA ARG A 381 -16.43 15.22 14.00
C ARG A 381 -16.85 16.28 15.01
N ALA A 382 -16.52 17.55 14.77
CA ALA A 382 -16.92 18.66 15.62
C ALA A 382 -18.44 18.80 15.71
N THR A 383 -19.15 18.65 14.56
CA THR A 383 -20.61 18.72 14.49
C THR A 383 -21.26 17.58 15.26
N LEU A 384 -20.77 16.33 15.10
CA LEU A 384 -21.32 15.19 15.84
C LEU A 384 -21.07 15.31 17.35
N LYS A 385 -19.90 15.77 17.79
CA LYS A 385 -19.63 16.05 19.21
C LYS A 385 -20.53 17.15 19.78
N ALA A 386 -20.77 18.21 19.02
CA ALA A 386 -21.69 19.28 19.45
C ALA A 386 -23.14 18.79 19.59
N ALA A 387 -23.59 17.91 18.66
CA ALA A 387 -24.89 17.27 18.72
C ALA A 387 -25.00 16.34 19.95
N GLU A 388 -23.95 15.56 20.25
CA GLU A 388 -23.86 14.72 21.44
C GLU A 388 -23.99 15.55 22.72
N ALA A 389 -23.17 16.60 22.85
CA ALA A 389 -23.17 17.46 24.03
C ALA A 389 -24.48 18.19 24.26
N SER A 390 -25.22 18.55 23.19
CA SER A 390 -26.52 19.23 23.26
C SER A 390 -27.71 18.29 23.33
N GLY A 391 -27.50 16.98 23.13
CA GLY A 391 -28.58 15.99 22.99
C GLY A 391 -29.43 16.17 21.74
N GLN A 392 -28.93 16.82 20.72
CA GLN A 392 -29.61 17.06 19.45
C GLN A 392 -29.65 15.80 18.61
N THR A 393 -30.78 15.11 18.50
CA THR A 393 -30.94 13.87 17.73
C THR A 393 -31.53 14.09 16.34
N THR A 394 -32.07 15.29 16.07
CA THR A 394 -32.83 15.58 14.85
C THR A 394 -32.22 16.72 14.06
N LYS A 395 -32.32 16.61 12.73
CA LYS A 395 -31.89 17.65 11.78
C LYS A 395 -30.47 18.18 12.03
N ILE A 396 -29.56 17.34 12.41
CA ILE A 396 -28.13 17.67 12.52
C ILE A 396 -27.65 18.02 11.12
N LYS A 397 -27.20 19.26 10.92
CA LYS A 397 -26.79 19.77 9.62
C LYS A 397 -25.36 19.32 9.30
N LEU A 398 -25.23 18.54 8.23
CA LEU A 398 -23.96 18.07 7.68
C LEU A 398 -23.71 18.72 6.32
N HIS A 399 -22.63 18.36 5.64
CA HIS A 399 -22.21 19.06 4.43
C HIS A 399 -23.24 18.87 3.28
N TYR A 400 -23.67 17.63 2.99
CA TYR A 400 -24.57 17.32 1.87
C TYR A 400 -26.00 17.02 2.28
N PHE A 401 -26.27 16.80 3.57
CA PHE A 401 -27.59 16.41 4.06
C PHE A 401 -27.77 16.80 5.54
N THR A 402 -29.00 16.70 6.00
CA THR A 402 -29.28 16.70 7.45
C THR A 402 -29.52 15.28 7.91
N ALA A 403 -29.02 14.94 9.12
CA ALA A 403 -29.18 13.63 9.73
C ALA A 403 -30.14 13.68 10.93
N THR A 404 -30.98 12.65 11.08
CA THR A 404 -31.84 12.42 12.24
C THR A 404 -31.67 10.99 12.70
N PHE A 405 -31.25 10.80 13.95
CA PHE A 405 -30.97 9.49 14.52
C PHE A 405 -32.14 9.04 15.41
N TYR A 406 -32.50 7.78 15.30
CA TYR A 406 -33.58 7.15 16.05
C TYR A 406 -33.06 6.01 16.92
N LYS A 407 -33.61 5.87 18.13
CA LYS A 407 -33.27 4.79 19.08
C LYS A 407 -33.41 3.36 18.51
N LYS A 408 -34.18 3.20 17.43
CA LYS A 408 -34.33 1.91 16.72
C LYS A 408 -33.07 1.51 15.89
N GLY A 409 -31.97 2.27 15.95
CA GLY A 409 -30.77 2.02 15.19
C GLY A 409 -30.93 2.38 13.73
N THR A 410 -31.68 3.41 13.40
CA THR A 410 -31.83 3.96 12.04
C THR A 410 -31.47 5.42 12.01
N CYS A 411 -30.86 5.83 10.89
CA CYS A 411 -30.62 7.22 10.54
C CYS A 411 -31.49 7.60 9.35
N HIS A 412 -32.12 8.76 9.44
CA HIS A 412 -32.79 9.40 8.31
C HIS A 412 -31.97 10.58 7.83
N ILE A 413 -31.49 10.52 6.62
CA ILE A 413 -30.83 11.67 5.97
C ILE A 413 -31.79 12.35 5.02
N GLU A 414 -31.70 13.66 4.93
CA GLU A 414 -32.42 14.47 3.96
C GLU A 414 -31.40 15.35 3.22
N PHE A 415 -31.25 15.11 1.91
CA PHE A 415 -30.30 15.83 1.06
C PHE A 415 -30.61 17.32 1.02
N THR A 416 -29.60 18.14 1.26
CA THR A 416 -29.64 19.61 1.14
C THR A 416 -29.16 20.08 -0.22
N ASN A 417 -28.29 19.31 -0.88
CA ASN A 417 -27.77 19.59 -2.20
C ASN A 417 -28.48 18.69 -3.23
N ALA A 418 -29.40 19.29 -4.00
CA ALA A 418 -30.19 18.58 -5.01
C ALA A 418 -29.35 18.16 -6.23
N ASP A 419 -28.30 18.90 -6.55
CA ASP A 419 -27.43 18.65 -7.70
C ASP A 419 -26.58 17.42 -7.45
N VAL A 420 -25.98 17.30 -6.26
CA VAL A 420 -25.21 16.11 -5.87
C VAL A 420 -26.11 14.87 -5.86
N LEU A 421 -27.35 14.96 -5.34
CA LEU A 421 -28.29 13.85 -5.39
C LEU A 421 -28.64 13.46 -6.83
N LYS A 422 -28.80 14.46 -7.72
CA LYS A 422 -29.10 14.23 -9.14
C LYS A 422 -27.91 13.54 -9.83
N SER A 423 -26.70 14.04 -9.61
CA SER A 423 -25.45 13.43 -10.12
C SER A 423 -25.28 12.01 -9.61
N PHE A 424 -25.56 11.75 -8.32
CA PHE A 424 -25.51 10.42 -7.74
C PHE A 424 -26.46 9.43 -8.44
N ASN A 425 -27.72 9.82 -8.62
CA ASN A 425 -28.70 9.00 -9.32
C ASN A 425 -28.34 8.73 -10.77
N ILE A 426 -27.88 9.75 -11.51
CA ILE A 426 -27.45 9.60 -12.91
C ILE A 426 -26.28 8.64 -13.01
N PHE A 427 -25.24 8.84 -12.19
CA PHE A 427 -24.03 8.01 -12.25
C PHE A 427 -24.34 6.54 -11.96
N ALA A 428 -25.08 6.27 -10.87
CA ALA A 428 -25.45 4.91 -10.52
C ALA A 428 -26.33 4.25 -11.58
N SER A 429 -27.33 4.96 -12.11
CA SER A 429 -28.22 4.45 -13.15
C SER A 429 -27.52 4.20 -14.48
N GLN A 430 -26.50 5.00 -14.84
CA GLN A 430 -25.65 4.74 -16.00
C GLN A 430 -24.81 3.48 -15.82
N LYS A 431 -24.15 3.34 -14.68
CA LYS A 431 -23.31 2.15 -14.36
C LYS A 431 -24.14 0.86 -14.30
N LYS A 432 -25.40 0.95 -13.88
CA LYS A 432 -26.36 -0.17 -13.86
C LYS A 432 -26.97 -0.47 -15.24
N GLY A 433 -26.68 0.33 -16.25
CA GLY A 433 -27.26 0.17 -17.58
C GLY A 433 -28.75 0.55 -17.67
N TRP A 434 -29.28 1.30 -16.72
CA TRP A 434 -30.67 1.76 -16.73
C TRP A 434 -30.89 3.07 -17.49
N LEU A 435 -29.83 3.83 -17.71
CA LEU A 435 -29.84 4.96 -18.61
C LEU A 435 -29.09 4.60 -19.92
N PRO A 436 -29.56 5.10 -21.08
CA PRO A 436 -28.96 4.77 -22.36
C PRO A 436 -27.55 5.37 -22.47
N PRO A 437 -26.64 4.76 -23.25
CA PRO A 437 -25.29 5.28 -23.47
C PRO A 437 -25.23 6.67 -24.10
N SER A 438 -26.34 7.12 -24.73
CA SER A 438 -26.54 8.45 -25.30
C SER A 438 -26.82 9.52 -24.24
N TYR A 439 -27.24 9.13 -23.01
CA TYR A 439 -27.54 10.05 -21.92
C TYR A 439 -26.28 10.85 -21.52
N GLY A 440 -26.42 12.17 -21.52
CA GLY A 440 -25.30 13.08 -21.22
C GLY A 440 -24.33 13.34 -22.37
N LYS A 441 -24.52 12.69 -23.54
CA LYS A 441 -23.66 12.85 -24.71
C LYS A 441 -24.37 13.47 -25.92
N LYS A 442 -25.70 13.32 -26.02
CA LYS A 442 -26.51 13.83 -27.11
C LYS A 442 -27.55 14.81 -26.59
N THR A 443 -28.01 15.73 -27.42
CA THR A 443 -29.20 16.54 -27.09
C THR A 443 -30.42 15.63 -27.03
N TYR A 444 -31.47 16.01 -26.31
CA TYR A 444 -32.70 15.20 -26.20
C TYR A 444 -33.28 14.88 -27.59
N HIS A 445 -33.28 15.88 -28.51
CA HIS A 445 -33.81 15.72 -29.85
C HIS A 445 -32.99 14.78 -30.76
N ASP A 446 -31.69 14.64 -30.49
CA ASP A 446 -30.79 13.77 -31.27
C ASP A 446 -30.81 12.31 -30.79
N MET A 447 -31.54 12.03 -29.74
CA MET A 447 -31.69 10.67 -29.22
C MET A 447 -32.70 9.85 -30.03
N SER A 448 -32.52 8.52 -30.02
CA SER A 448 -33.51 7.60 -30.57
C SER A 448 -34.83 7.68 -29.80
N THR A 449 -35.96 7.29 -30.44
CA THR A 449 -37.26 7.24 -29.78
C THR A 449 -37.24 6.33 -28.51
N ALA A 450 -36.47 5.21 -28.56
CA ALA A 450 -36.32 4.33 -27.44
C ALA A 450 -35.54 4.99 -26.28
N ASP A 451 -34.45 5.69 -26.59
CA ASP A 451 -33.66 6.40 -25.61
C ASP A 451 -34.48 7.51 -24.92
N ARG A 452 -35.25 8.29 -25.73
CA ARG A 452 -36.14 9.35 -25.22
C ARG A 452 -37.16 8.78 -24.24
N ALA A 453 -37.79 7.65 -24.59
CA ALA A 453 -38.76 7.02 -23.71
C ALA A 453 -38.17 6.64 -22.33
N VAL A 454 -36.88 6.20 -22.29
CA VAL A 454 -36.18 5.93 -21.04
C VAL A 454 -35.89 7.22 -20.26
N VAL A 455 -35.45 8.29 -20.97
CA VAL A 455 -35.20 9.61 -20.34
C VAL A 455 -36.50 10.18 -19.74
N ASP A 456 -37.64 10.08 -20.49
CA ASP A 456 -38.94 10.53 -20.02
C ASP A 456 -39.42 9.78 -18.80
N SER A 457 -39.17 8.47 -18.74
CA SER A 457 -39.45 7.63 -17.56
C SER A 457 -38.57 7.96 -16.37
N PHE A 458 -37.33 8.36 -16.62
CA PHE A 458 -36.35 8.66 -15.53
C PHE A 458 -36.60 10.04 -14.94
N ASP A 459 -36.62 11.12 -15.76
CA ASP A 459 -36.65 12.50 -15.26
C ASP A 459 -37.38 13.48 -16.15
N GLY A 460 -37.68 13.11 -17.41
CA GLY A 460 -38.33 13.91 -18.42
C GLY A 460 -37.41 14.88 -19.13
N GLU A 461 -37.86 15.38 -20.30
CA GLU A 461 -37.11 16.26 -21.19
C GLU A 461 -36.60 17.52 -20.50
N THR A 462 -37.47 18.23 -19.77
CA THR A 462 -37.12 19.49 -19.11
C THR A 462 -35.99 19.31 -18.11
N SER A 463 -36.06 18.23 -17.29
CA SER A 463 -35.04 17.92 -16.34
C SER A 463 -33.73 17.46 -16.97
N TYR A 464 -33.83 16.73 -18.10
CA TYR A 464 -32.65 16.35 -18.89
C TYR A 464 -31.92 17.57 -19.45
N ASN A 465 -32.65 18.50 -20.04
CA ASN A 465 -32.07 19.72 -20.60
C ASN A 465 -31.41 20.60 -19.52
N ASP A 466 -32.04 20.72 -18.33
CA ASP A 466 -31.42 21.37 -17.17
C ASP A 466 -30.13 20.67 -16.71
N THR A 467 -30.14 19.33 -16.68
CA THR A 467 -28.96 18.51 -16.34
C THR A 467 -27.80 18.79 -17.29
N MET A 468 -28.07 18.85 -18.58
CA MET A 468 -27.06 19.13 -19.60
C MET A 468 -26.52 20.56 -19.50
N ALA A 469 -27.38 21.54 -19.30
CA ALA A 469 -26.99 22.95 -19.16
C ALA A 469 -26.12 23.20 -17.89
N ARG A 470 -26.35 22.44 -16.85
CA ARG A 470 -25.61 22.55 -15.56
C ARG A 470 -24.46 21.58 -15.40
N HIS A 471 -24.16 20.79 -16.44
CA HIS A 471 -23.06 19.81 -16.44
C HIS A 471 -23.11 18.82 -15.28
N LEU A 472 -24.31 18.34 -14.89
CA LEU A 472 -24.52 17.45 -13.75
C LEU A 472 -24.31 15.96 -14.08
N VAL A 473 -23.88 15.61 -15.29
CA VAL A 473 -23.60 14.24 -15.70
C VAL A 473 -22.16 13.89 -15.32
N PRO A 474 -21.91 13.11 -14.26
CA PRO A 474 -20.56 12.74 -13.88
C PRO A 474 -19.99 11.77 -14.91
N THR A 475 -18.75 12.00 -15.33
CA THR A 475 -18.01 11.08 -16.19
C THR A 475 -16.82 10.51 -15.44
N THR A 476 -16.34 9.33 -15.86
CA THR A 476 -15.10 8.77 -15.32
C THR A 476 -13.93 9.76 -15.47
N ALA A 477 -13.91 10.55 -16.55
CA ALA A 477 -12.92 11.62 -16.74
C ALA A 477 -13.04 12.73 -15.69
N THR A 478 -14.26 13.13 -15.32
CA THR A 478 -14.48 14.11 -14.24
C THR A 478 -14.02 13.56 -12.90
N LEU A 479 -14.33 12.30 -12.59
CA LEU A 479 -13.86 11.64 -11.37
C LEU A 479 -12.34 11.52 -11.34
N MET A 480 -11.70 11.24 -12.47
CA MET A 480 -10.23 11.22 -12.59
C MET A 480 -9.62 12.61 -12.34
N GLN A 481 -10.23 13.68 -12.87
CA GLN A 481 -9.78 15.05 -12.62
C GLN A 481 -9.90 15.43 -11.15
N LEU A 482 -11.02 15.11 -10.51
CA LEU A 482 -11.22 15.35 -9.07
C LEU A 482 -10.23 14.53 -8.22
N ALA A 483 -9.99 13.28 -8.58
CA ALA A 483 -8.97 12.45 -7.95
C ALA A 483 -7.55 13.03 -8.13
N ALA A 484 -7.22 13.58 -9.30
CA ALA A 484 -5.92 14.19 -9.58
C ALA A 484 -5.67 15.49 -8.79
N HIS A 485 -6.73 16.23 -8.44
CA HIS A 485 -6.64 17.40 -7.56
C HIS A 485 -6.56 17.04 -6.07
N ASN A 486 -6.76 15.77 -5.74
CA ASN A 486 -6.63 15.29 -4.40
C ASN A 486 -5.14 15.31 -3.97
N PRO A 487 -4.78 15.90 -2.81
CA PRO A 487 -3.40 15.98 -2.32
C PRO A 487 -2.67 14.65 -2.24
N ALA A 488 -3.39 13.54 -2.03
CA ALA A 488 -2.81 12.19 -2.04
C ALA A 488 -2.28 11.77 -3.41
N CYS A 489 -2.80 12.36 -4.49
CA CYS A 489 -2.48 12.00 -5.86
C CYS A 489 -1.50 12.98 -6.53
N GLN A 490 -1.23 14.14 -5.94
CA GLN A 490 -0.30 15.10 -6.51
C GLN A 490 1.14 14.59 -6.34
N PRO A 491 1.96 14.59 -7.41
CA PRO A 491 3.40 14.41 -7.26
C PRO A 491 3.93 15.54 -6.37
N SER A 492 4.78 15.22 -5.41
CA SER A 492 5.53 16.23 -4.67
C SER A 492 6.16 17.17 -5.71
N GLN A 493 5.88 18.46 -5.63
CA GLN A 493 6.59 19.45 -6.44
C GLN A 493 8.04 19.45 -5.97
N ASP A 494 8.82 18.55 -6.54
CA ASP A 494 10.25 18.58 -6.41
C ASP A 494 10.71 19.84 -7.13
N SER A 495 11.01 20.87 -6.34
CA SER A 495 11.62 22.08 -6.81
C SER A 495 12.98 21.71 -7.41
N GLY A 496 13.00 21.48 -8.71
CA GLY A 496 14.22 21.34 -9.49
C GLY A 496 15.16 22.52 -9.26
N ARG A 497 15.98 22.42 -8.22
CA ARG A 497 17.19 23.23 -8.09
C ARG A 497 18.25 22.60 -8.97
N ASP A 498 18.30 23.13 -10.18
CA ASP A 498 19.35 23.06 -11.15
C ASP A 498 20.71 23.31 -10.43
N HIS A 499 21.38 22.25 -10.01
CA HIS A 499 22.78 22.33 -9.60
C HIS A 499 23.63 22.41 -10.88
N ARG A 500 23.77 23.61 -11.43
CA ARG A 500 24.88 23.89 -12.35
C ARG A 500 26.18 23.83 -11.55
N PRO A 501 27.14 23.01 -11.95
CA PRO A 501 28.46 23.06 -11.36
C PRO A 501 29.12 24.38 -11.81
N GLY A 502 29.42 25.25 -10.86
CA GLY A 502 30.21 26.42 -11.06
C GLY A 502 31.64 26.06 -11.49
N LYS A 503 32.17 26.81 -12.43
CA LYS A 503 33.53 26.78 -13.01
C LYS A 503 34.64 26.79 -11.96
#